data_cd7f194ceb56866a96abf05259d2110d
#
_entry.id   cd7f194ceb56866a96abf05259d2110d
#
_cell.length_a   1.000
_cell.length_b   1.000
_cell.length_c   1.000
_cell.angle_alpha   90.00
_cell.angle_beta   90.00
_cell.angle_gamma   90.00
#
_symmetry.space_group_name_H-M   'P 1'
#
loop_
_entity.id
_entity.type
_entity.pdbx_description
1 polymer ?
#
loop_
_entity_poly.entity_id
_entity_poly.type
_entity_poly.pdbx_seq_one_letter_code
_entity_poly.pdbx_strand_id
1 'polypeptide(L)'
;MQHRIVVLGAGYAGAIAAGRLARRLRREDVAITLVNAEPDFVERVRMHQLATGQQLRPRPFAEMFAGTGVEFRLARVTAVDADRRSVTVVDADGTEDVVEYDTLVYALGSGWHDQGVPGAAEHAHQIASRSGALRLRERLAGLAAGQSVVVVGGGLTGLEAATEIAEARPDLDVALAARGGLGDWLSPKGRRHLRKVFGKLGITVHENTAVTAVEDDHVVTADGASIPSAATVWTTGFAVHPIARASSLEVTDSGRIVVDATMRSVSHPDVYAIGDAALATGPGDKPLRMSCASGTPMAWQAADSIAARLTGGKLPNAPLRYFNQCISLGRREGLIQYVTADDRAVNAALTGRFAARYKEFICKSAAWGVANPMLGMPTRRRAVRQQAPAEAAVGTAA
;
A
#
# COMPACT_ATOMS: atom_id res chain seq x y z
N MET A 1 26.96 -19.28 10.90
CA MET A 1 26.64 -18.09 10.05
C MET A 1 25.16 -17.78 10.25
N GLN A 2 24.77 -16.52 10.42
CA GLN A 2 23.35 -16.14 10.55
C GLN A 2 22.66 -16.24 9.18
N HIS A 3 21.38 -16.64 9.18
CA HIS A 3 20.55 -16.61 7.99
C HIS A 3 20.10 -15.17 7.69
N ARG A 4 20.45 -14.63 6.53
CA ARG A 4 20.23 -13.24 6.13
C ARG A 4 18.81 -13.09 5.54
N ILE A 5 17.96 -12.30 6.21
CA ILE A 5 16.63 -11.97 5.73
C ILE A 5 16.62 -10.49 5.34
N VAL A 6 16.38 -10.19 4.07
CA VAL A 6 16.26 -8.82 3.57
C VAL A 6 14.80 -8.51 3.26
N VAL A 7 14.29 -7.40 3.81
CA VAL A 7 12.91 -6.91 3.57
C VAL A 7 13.01 -5.59 2.80
N LEU A 8 12.44 -5.53 1.61
CA LEU A 8 12.45 -4.36 0.75
C LEU A 8 11.15 -3.58 0.87
N GLY A 9 11.26 -2.34 1.36
CA GLY A 9 10.12 -1.45 1.58
C GLY A 9 9.51 -1.59 2.98
N ALA A 10 9.41 -0.47 3.69
CA ALA A 10 8.89 -0.37 5.05
C ALA A 10 7.48 0.23 5.12
N GLY A 11 6.63 -0.02 4.13
CA GLY A 11 5.20 0.26 4.21
C GLY A 11 4.51 -0.65 5.24
N TYR A 12 3.17 -0.63 5.27
CA TYR A 12 2.39 -1.46 6.21
C TYR A 12 2.80 -2.94 6.17
N ALA A 13 2.98 -3.51 4.98
CA ALA A 13 3.30 -4.93 4.85
C ALA A 13 4.74 -5.24 5.26
N GLY A 14 5.73 -4.54 4.70
CA GLY A 14 7.15 -4.86 4.93
C GLY A 14 7.58 -4.62 6.38
N ALA A 15 7.20 -3.50 6.98
CA ALA A 15 7.53 -3.21 8.38
C ALA A 15 6.91 -4.22 9.35
N ILE A 16 5.65 -4.64 9.12
CA ILE A 16 5.01 -5.71 9.90
C ILE A 16 5.75 -7.03 9.73
N ALA A 17 6.13 -7.40 8.50
CA ALA A 17 6.84 -8.66 8.23
C ALA A 17 8.20 -8.69 8.94
N ALA A 18 9.01 -7.62 8.83
CA ALA A 18 10.31 -7.51 9.50
C ALA A 18 10.19 -7.63 11.03
N GLY A 19 9.28 -6.85 11.63
CA GLY A 19 9.06 -6.87 13.06
C GLY A 19 8.51 -8.21 13.57
N ARG A 20 7.65 -8.89 12.78
CA ARG A 20 7.10 -10.20 13.12
C ARG A 20 8.15 -11.29 13.05
N LEU A 21 9.01 -11.30 12.03
CA LEU A 21 10.15 -12.21 11.92
C LEU A 21 11.10 -12.07 13.12
N ALA A 22 11.46 -10.84 13.49
CA ALA A 22 12.32 -10.57 14.63
C ALA A 22 11.76 -11.06 15.99
N ARG A 23 10.44 -11.18 16.09
CA ARG A 23 9.77 -11.72 17.28
C ARG A 23 9.58 -13.24 17.25
N ARG A 24 9.69 -13.86 16.07
CA ARG A 24 9.52 -15.30 15.91
C ARG A 24 10.82 -16.09 15.88
N LEU A 25 11.91 -15.46 15.43
CA LEU A 25 13.21 -16.09 15.25
C LEU A 25 14.20 -15.61 16.29
N ARG A 26 15.17 -16.45 16.67
CA ARG A 26 16.25 -16.08 17.56
C ARG A 26 17.21 -15.14 16.84
N ARG A 27 17.68 -14.12 17.55
CA ARG A 27 18.57 -13.08 16.99
C ARG A 27 19.95 -13.61 16.62
N GLU A 28 20.41 -14.60 17.38
CA GLU A 28 21.69 -15.27 17.13
C GLU A 28 21.69 -16.08 15.81
N ASP A 29 20.51 -16.50 15.36
CA ASP A 29 20.36 -17.35 14.20
C ASP A 29 20.08 -16.57 12.90
N VAL A 30 19.57 -15.32 12.99
CA VAL A 30 19.15 -14.52 11.83
C VAL A 30 19.66 -13.09 11.90
N ALA A 31 20.04 -12.55 10.75
CA ALA A 31 20.24 -11.12 10.51
C ALA A 31 19.06 -10.61 9.66
N ILE A 32 18.31 -9.61 10.15
CA ILE A 32 17.15 -9.05 9.45
C ILE A 32 17.44 -7.60 9.10
N THR A 33 17.54 -7.30 7.79
CA THR A 33 17.74 -5.94 7.27
C THR A 33 16.45 -5.45 6.62
N LEU A 34 15.95 -4.29 7.06
CA LEU A 34 14.79 -3.60 6.48
C LEU A 34 15.27 -2.39 5.68
N VAL A 35 15.13 -2.44 4.36
CA VAL A 35 15.56 -1.37 3.45
C VAL A 35 14.38 -0.50 3.07
N ASN A 36 14.51 0.83 3.20
CA ASN A 36 13.49 1.78 2.79
C ASN A 36 14.10 3.13 2.39
N ALA A 37 13.48 3.81 1.42
CA ALA A 37 13.94 5.11 0.92
C ALA A 37 13.53 6.31 1.79
N GLU A 38 12.60 6.11 2.73
CA GLU A 38 12.14 7.15 3.66
C GLU A 38 12.55 6.77 5.08
N PRO A 39 12.99 7.72 5.93
CA PRO A 39 13.39 7.43 7.30
C PRO A 39 12.21 7.15 8.24
N ASP A 40 11.02 7.63 7.86
CA ASP A 40 9.81 7.55 8.66
C ASP A 40 8.76 6.64 8.01
N PHE A 41 7.95 6.01 8.85
CA PHE A 41 6.76 5.30 8.38
C PHE A 41 5.71 6.28 7.84
N VAL A 42 5.34 6.13 6.56
CA VAL A 42 4.34 6.95 5.89
C VAL A 42 2.96 6.32 6.02
N GLU A 43 2.05 6.99 6.74
CA GLU A 43 0.64 6.58 6.87
C GLU A 43 -0.11 6.85 5.55
N ARG A 44 0.14 6.06 4.47
CA ARG A 44 -0.45 6.27 3.12
C ARG A 44 -1.97 6.44 3.13
N VAL A 45 -2.66 5.78 4.03
CA VAL A 45 -4.12 5.89 4.18
C VAL A 45 -4.60 7.26 4.68
N ARG A 46 -3.67 8.17 5.01
CA ARG A 46 -3.94 9.52 5.51
C ARG A 46 -3.33 10.63 4.64
N MET A 47 -2.84 10.31 3.45
CA MET A 47 -2.19 11.32 2.61
C MET A 47 -3.16 12.41 2.13
N HIS A 48 -4.45 12.11 1.95
CA HIS A 48 -5.49 13.10 1.72
C HIS A 48 -5.63 14.10 2.88
N GLN A 49 -5.44 13.65 4.13
CA GLN A 49 -5.45 14.50 5.32
C GLN A 49 -4.21 15.40 5.38
N LEU A 50 -3.03 14.85 5.05
CA LEU A 50 -1.78 15.62 4.97
C LEU A 50 -1.88 16.71 3.90
N ALA A 51 -2.45 16.39 2.74
CA ALA A 51 -2.64 17.30 1.62
C ALA A 51 -3.58 18.48 1.95
N THR A 52 -4.50 18.29 2.89
CA THR A 52 -5.44 19.35 3.34
C THR A 52 -4.98 20.08 4.61
N GLY A 53 -3.72 19.91 5.01
CA GLY A 53 -3.11 20.69 6.09
C GLY A 53 -3.05 20.02 7.45
N GLN A 54 -3.58 18.79 7.61
CA GLN A 54 -3.46 18.07 8.87
C GLN A 54 -2.00 17.62 9.12
N GLN A 55 -1.59 17.70 10.38
CA GLN A 55 -0.28 17.21 10.79
C GLN A 55 -0.40 15.73 11.20
N LEU A 56 0.46 14.90 10.62
CA LEU A 56 0.60 13.51 11.01
C LEU A 56 1.81 13.36 11.92
N ARG A 57 1.67 12.54 12.97
CA ARG A 57 2.77 12.27 13.90
C ARG A 57 3.92 11.56 13.17
N PRO A 58 5.17 12.07 13.25
CA PRO A 58 6.34 11.35 12.75
C PRO A 58 6.49 9.98 13.44
N ARG A 59 6.96 9.00 12.70
CA ARG A 59 7.19 7.63 13.18
C ARG A 59 8.52 7.11 12.62
N PRO A 60 9.66 7.55 13.18
CA PRO A 60 10.98 7.15 12.70
C PRO A 60 11.18 5.64 12.83
N PHE A 61 11.65 4.99 11.77
CA PHE A 61 11.93 3.55 11.79
C PHE A 61 13.04 3.21 12.78
N ALA A 62 14.02 4.08 12.96
CA ALA A 62 15.06 3.91 13.96
C ALA A 62 14.48 3.73 15.38
N GLU A 63 13.45 4.50 15.75
CA GLU A 63 12.75 4.36 17.03
C GLU A 63 11.86 3.11 17.05
N MET A 64 11.10 2.86 15.96
CA MET A 64 10.15 1.74 15.88
C MET A 64 10.85 0.38 15.99
N PHE A 65 12.06 0.25 15.45
CA PHE A 65 12.83 -0.99 15.44
C PHE A 65 13.95 -1.03 16.49
N ALA A 66 14.10 0.02 17.30
CA ALA A 66 15.07 0.04 18.40
C ALA A 66 14.92 -1.19 19.30
N GLY A 67 16.02 -1.88 19.58
CA GLY A 67 16.04 -3.06 20.42
C GLY A 67 15.29 -4.30 19.89
N THR A 68 14.74 -4.28 18.66
CA THR A 68 14.04 -5.44 18.08
C THR A 68 14.99 -6.48 17.47
N GLY A 69 16.17 -6.06 17.02
CA GLY A 69 17.11 -6.87 16.24
C GLY A 69 16.88 -6.77 14.73
N VAL A 70 16.02 -5.84 14.29
CA VAL A 70 15.92 -5.44 12.87
C VAL A 70 16.88 -4.30 12.65
N GLU A 71 17.77 -4.46 11.68
CA GLU A 71 18.62 -3.39 11.17
C GLU A 71 17.83 -2.58 10.15
N PHE A 72 17.67 -1.29 10.38
CA PHE A 72 17.04 -0.38 9.42
C PHE A 72 18.11 0.27 8.55
N ARG A 73 17.99 0.09 7.22
CA ARG A 73 18.84 0.73 6.23
C ARG A 73 18.06 1.75 5.41
N LEU A 74 18.47 3.02 5.51
CA LEU A 74 17.91 4.11 4.71
C LEU A 74 18.57 4.11 3.34
N ALA A 75 17.94 3.46 2.38
CA ALA A 75 18.44 3.36 1.00
C ALA A 75 17.29 3.11 0.03
N ARG A 76 17.50 3.48 -1.23
CA ARG A 76 16.58 3.21 -2.33
C ARG A 76 17.00 1.91 -3.04
N VAL A 77 16.08 0.98 -3.16
CA VAL A 77 16.26 -0.23 -3.99
C VAL A 77 16.19 0.17 -5.46
N THR A 78 17.19 -0.24 -6.25
CA THR A 78 17.28 0.03 -7.69
C THR A 78 17.18 -1.23 -8.53
N ALA A 79 17.69 -2.37 -8.03
CA ALA A 79 17.59 -3.65 -8.73
C ALA A 79 17.46 -4.84 -7.76
N VAL A 80 16.93 -5.95 -8.26
CA VAL A 80 16.93 -7.25 -7.59
C VAL A 80 17.42 -8.30 -8.58
N ASP A 81 18.48 -9.01 -8.24
CA ASP A 81 18.95 -10.20 -8.93
C ASP A 81 18.54 -11.43 -8.10
N ALA A 82 17.42 -12.05 -8.49
CA ALA A 82 16.86 -13.16 -7.72
C ALA A 82 17.66 -14.44 -7.90
N ASP A 83 18.37 -14.63 -9.03
CA ASP A 83 19.22 -15.78 -9.32
C ASP A 83 20.51 -15.74 -8.47
N ARG A 84 21.09 -14.55 -8.31
CA ARG A 84 22.28 -14.33 -7.48
C ARG A 84 21.97 -14.04 -6.02
N ARG A 85 20.70 -13.91 -5.66
CA ARG A 85 20.24 -13.56 -4.31
C ARG A 85 20.83 -12.26 -3.80
N SER A 86 20.78 -11.22 -4.63
CA SER A 86 21.33 -9.91 -4.30
C SER A 86 20.36 -8.79 -4.65
N VAL A 87 20.49 -7.68 -3.94
CA VAL A 87 19.71 -6.45 -4.12
C VAL A 87 20.67 -5.29 -4.25
N THR A 88 20.53 -4.50 -5.31
CA THR A 88 21.25 -3.24 -5.45
C THR A 88 20.47 -2.12 -4.76
N VAL A 89 21.15 -1.35 -3.95
CA VAL A 89 20.59 -0.21 -3.21
C VAL A 89 21.46 1.02 -3.41
N VAL A 90 20.83 2.20 -3.32
CA VAL A 90 21.53 3.49 -3.35
C VAL A 90 21.19 4.23 -2.06
N ASP A 91 22.21 4.53 -1.28
CA ASP A 91 22.10 5.26 -0.03
C ASP A 91 21.80 6.77 -0.28
N ALA A 92 21.53 7.51 0.78
CA ALA A 92 21.12 8.92 0.68
C ALA A 92 22.20 9.85 0.07
N ASP A 93 23.48 9.47 0.16
CA ASP A 93 24.63 10.17 -0.44
C ASP A 93 24.90 9.78 -1.91
N GLY A 94 24.08 8.87 -2.47
CA GLY A 94 24.22 8.38 -3.84
C GLY A 94 25.17 7.19 -4.00
N THR A 95 25.71 6.65 -2.91
CA THR A 95 26.59 5.47 -2.95
C THR A 95 25.78 4.21 -3.26
N GLU A 96 26.20 3.48 -4.30
CA GLU A 96 25.62 2.19 -4.65
C GLU A 96 26.28 1.06 -3.85
N ASP A 97 25.45 0.14 -3.35
CA ASP A 97 25.91 -1.05 -2.62
C ASP A 97 25.04 -2.27 -2.96
N VAL A 98 25.59 -3.45 -2.73
CA VAL A 98 24.92 -4.74 -2.99
C VAL A 98 24.69 -5.48 -1.68
N VAL A 99 23.42 -5.78 -1.40
CA VAL A 99 22.98 -6.52 -0.21
C VAL A 99 22.65 -7.95 -0.62
N GLU A 100 23.38 -8.93 -0.12
CA GLU A 100 23.08 -10.34 -0.32
C GLU A 100 22.06 -10.85 0.69
N TYR A 101 21.25 -11.85 0.29
CA TYR A 101 20.25 -12.47 1.14
C TYR A 101 20.19 -13.99 1.00
N ASP A 102 19.69 -14.65 2.02
CA ASP A 102 19.29 -16.05 2.01
C ASP A 102 17.76 -16.19 1.89
N THR A 103 17.01 -15.17 2.35
CA THR A 103 15.57 -15.01 2.14
C THR A 103 15.25 -13.55 1.85
N LEU A 104 14.49 -13.29 0.79
CA LEU A 104 14.01 -11.95 0.41
C LEU A 104 12.51 -11.81 0.70
N VAL A 105 12.11 -10.69 1.29
CA VAL A 105 10.71 -10.26 1.36
C VAL A 105 10.55 -8.99 0.52
N TYR A 106 9.98 -9.14 -0.67
CA TYR A 106 9.72 -8.04 -1.58
C TYR A 106 8.42 -7.34 -1.19
N ALA A 107 8.49 -6.13 -0.65
CA ALA A 107 7.38 -5.33 -0.17
C ALA A 107 7.43 -3.86 -0.63
N LEU A 108 7.98 -3.59 -1.81
CA LEU A 108 8.16 -2.22 -2.35
C LEU A 108 6.83 -1.51 -2.64
N GLY A 109 5.71 -2.24 -2.60
CA GLY A 109 4.38 -1.66 -2.75
C GLY A 109 4.10 -1.14 -4.15
N SER A 110 3.39 -0.02 -4.22
CA SER A 110 2.98 0.65 -5.46
C SER A 110 3.18 2.15 -5.36
N GLY A 111 3.34 2.80 -6.51
CA GLY A 111 3.32 4.24 -6.68
C GLY A 111 2.05 4.71 -7.41
N TRP A 112 1.94 6.02 -7.61
CA TRP A 112 0.94 6.56 -8.52
C TRP A 112 1.36 6.29 -9.97
N HIS A 113 0.38 6.32 -10.86
CA HIS A 113 0.61 6.14 -12.30
C HIS A 113 -0.34 7.04 -13.07
N ASP A 114 0.17 7.73 -14.08
CA ASP A 114 -0.59 8.63 -14.95
C ASP A 114 -1.52 7.91 -15.92
N GLN A 115 -1.41 6.58 -16.02
CA GLN A 115 -2.17 5.72 -16.95
C GLN A 115 -1.89 6.03 -18.43
N GLY A 116 -0.80 6.74 -18.74
CA GLY A 116 -0.48 7.22 -20.07
C GLY A 116 -1.40 8.36 -20.54
N VAL A 117 -2.08 9.03 -19.62
CA VAL A 117 -2.92 10.20 -19.94
C VAL A 117 -2.02 11.40 -20.14
N PRO A 118 -2.03 12.03 -21.33
CA PRO A 118 -1.23 13.21 -21.64
C PRO A 118 -1.40 14.32 -20.59
N GLY A 119 -0.31 14.95 -20.20
CA GLY A 119 -0.25 16.04 -19.23
C GLY A 119 -0.49 15.64 -17.78
N ALA A 120 -0.91 14.40 -17.49
CA ALA A 120 -1.17 13.99 -16.11
C ALA A 120 0.11 13.97 -15.25
N ALA A 121 1.26 13.63 -15.83
CA ALA A 121 2.54 13.63 -15.13
C ALA A 121 3.03 15.06 -14.83
N GLU A 122 2.76 16.02 -15.70
CA GLU A 122 3.21 17.40 -15.63
C GLU A 122 2.29 18.29 -14.78
N HIS A 123 0.97 18.16 -14.97
CA HIS A 123 -0.03 19.10 -14.44
C HIS A 123 -0.85 18.57 -13.27
N ALA A 124 -0.87 17.25 -13.04
CA ALA A 124 -1.65 16.68 -11.95
C ALA A 124 -0.85 16.49 -10.65
N HIS A 125 -1.54 16.63 -9.53
CA HIS A 125 -1.05 16.34 -8.21
C HIS A 125 -1.49 14.93 -7.77
N GLN A 126 -0.65 14.21 -7.04
CA GLN A 126 -0.94 12.88 -6.52
C GLN A 126 -0.81 12.81 -4.99
N ILE A 127 -1.52 11.90 -4.37
CA ILE A 127 -1.52 11.66 -2.93
C ILE A 127 -1.07 10.23 -2.56
N ALA A 128 -0.36 9.55 -3.45
CA ALA A 128 0.18 8.22 -3.20
C ALA A 128 1.47 8.23 -2.36
N SER A 129 2.11 9.40 -2.22
CA SER A 129 3.34 9.60 -1.45
C SER A 129 3.26 10.82 -0.55
N ARG A 130 4.14 10.88 0.47
CA ARG A 130 4.27 12.05 1.36
C ARG A 130 4.65 13.31 0.59
N SER A 131 5.63 13.21 -0.29
CA SER A 131 6.07 14.34 -1.11
C SER A 131 4.97 14.87 -2.03
N GLY A 132 4.18 13.97 -2.65
CA GLY A 132 3.03 14.35 -3.48
C GLY A 132 1.94 15.06 -2.66
N ALA A 133 1.60 14.52 -1.50
CA ALA A 133 0.62 15.14 -0.60
C ALA A 133 1.06 16.53 -0.11
N LEU A 134 2.36 16.73 0.15
CA LEU A 134 2.89 18.05 0.54
C LEU A 134 2.84 19.04 -0.63
N ARG A 135 3.18 18.64 -1.86
CA ARG A 135 3.02 19.51 -3.05
C ARG A 135 1.56 19.89 -3.29
N LEU A 136 0.63 18.94 -3.14
CA LEU A 136 -0.80 19.26 -3.23
C LEU A 136 -1.23 20.24 -2.13
N ARG A 137 -0.73 20.07 -0.90
CA ARG A 137 -1.00 21.00 0.21
C ARG A 137 -0.58 22.43 -0.12
N GLU A 138 0.62 22.61 -0.67
CA GLU A 138 1.13 23.93 -1.10
C GLU A 138 0.26 24.51 -2.20
N ARG A 139 -0.11 23.68 -3.21
CA ARG A 139 -1.01 24.14 -4.29
C ARG A 139 -2.36 24.56 -3.74
N LEU A 140 -3.00 23.76 -2.91
CA LEU A 140 -4.30 24.10 -2.32
C LEU A 140 -4.25 25.37 -1.46
N ALA A 141 -3.15 25.59 -0.73
CA ALA A 141 -2.97 26.80 0.07
C ALA A 141 -2.84 28.06 -0.78
N GLY A 142 -2.30 27.96 -2.00
CA GLY A 142 -2.15 29.07 -2.94
C GLY A 142 -3.39 29.39 -3.77
N LEU A 143 -4.46 28.57 -3.70
CA LEU A 143 -5.69 28.82 -4.45
C LEU A 143 -6.55 29.92 -3.80
N ALA A 144 -7.08 30.81 -4.63
CA ALA A 144 -8.07 31.80 -4.23
C ALA A 144 -9.48 31.17 -4.11
N ALA A 145 -10.36 31.84 -3.35
CA ALA A 145 -11.76 31.43 -3.24
C ALA A 145 -12.44 31.42 -4.64
N GLY A 146 -13.30 30.43 -4.87
CA GLY A 146 -14.00 30.18 -6.14
C GLY A 146 -13.15 29.52 -7.20
N GLN A 147 -11.87 29.20 -6.94
CA GLN A 147 -11.10 28.39 -7.88
C GLN A 147 -11.49 26.93 -7.81
N SER A 148 -11.44 26.26 -8.98
CA SER A 148 -11.88 24.87 -9.13
C SER A 148 -10.77 23.88 -8.84
N VAL A 149 -11.14 22.78 -8.17
CA VAL A 149 -10.28 21.62 -7.94
C VAL A 149 -10.97 20.37 -8.50
N VAL A 150 -10.35 19.70 -9.45
CA VAL A 150 -10.90 18.45 -10.03
C VAL A 150 -10.14 17.24 -9.49
N VAL A 151 -10.87 16.37 -8.79
CA VAL A 151 -10.37 15.06 -8.37
C VAL A 151 -10.73 14.05 -9.45
N VAL A 152 -9.72 13.42 -10.06
CA VAL A 152 -9.90 12.40 -11.10
C VAL A 152 -9.82 11.02 -10.48
N GLY A 153 -10.93 10.28 -10.49
CA GLY A 153 -11.03 8.91 -10.00
C GLY A 153 -12.13 8.68 -8.97
N GLY A 154 -13.11 7.83 -9.30
CA GLY A 154 -14.27 7.48 -8.46
C GLY A 154 -14.02 6.37 -7.43
N GLY A 155 -12.76 5.93 -7.23
CA GLY A 155 -12.39 4.94 -6.21
C GLY A 155 -12.30 5.51 -4.79
N LEU A 156 -12.00 4.65 -3.80
CA LEU A 156 -11.88 5.06 -2.38
C LEU A 156 -11.01 6.31 -2.19
N THR A 157 -9.84 6.34 -2.80
CA THR A 157 -8.89 7.45 -2.68
C THR A 157 -9.46 8.76 -3.19
N GLY A 158 -10.16 8.73 -4.33
CA GLY A 158 -10.78 9.94 -4.89
C GLY A 158 -11.94 10.45 -4.05
N LEU A 159 -12.79 9.55 -3.52
CA LEU A 159 -13.87 9.94 -2.60
C LEU A 159 -13.33 10.59 -1.33
N GLU A 160 -12.27 10.00 -0.74
CA GLU A 160 -11.60 10.54 0.45
C GLU A 160 -10.95 11.90 0.17
N ALA A 161 -10.26 12.03 -0.97
CA ALA A 161 -9.61 13.29 -1.37
C ALA A 161 -10.63 14.41 -1.62
N ALA A 162 -11.65 14.15 -2.43
CA ALA A 162 -12.66 15.15 -2.76
C ALA A 162 -13.40 15.66 -1.52
N THR A 163 -13.81 14.76 -0.64
CA THR A 163 -14.53 15.15 0.58
C THR A 163 -13.65 15.85 1.61
N GLU A 164 -12.38 15.46 1.73
CA GLU A 164 -11.44 16.09 2.64
C GLU A 164 -11.07 17.52 2.15
N ILE A 165 -10.86 17.69 0.83
CA ILE A 165 -10.59 19.03 0.23
C ILE A 165 -11.80 19.94 0.41
N ALA A 166 -13.01 19.49 0.06
CA ALA A 166 -14.22 20.28 0.20
C ALA A 166 -14.56 20.67 1.65
N GLU A 167 -14.25 19.78 2.62
CA GLU A 167 -14.45 20.11 4.05
C GLU A 167 -13.37 21.08 4.57
N ALA A 168 -12.11 20.94 4.12
CA ALA A 168 -11.00 21.79 4.56
C ALA A 168 -10.99 23.17 3.87
N ARG A 169 -11.46 23.27 2.63
CA ARG A 169 -11.49 24.47 1.79
C ARG A 169 -12.90 24.65 1.18
N PRO A 170 -13.90 25.00 2.02
CA PRO A 170 -15.28 25.18 1.57
C PRO A 170 -15.47 26.41 0.65
N ASP A 171 -14.42 27.20 0.47
CA ASP A 171 -14.32 28.34 -0.44
C ASP A 171 -13.90 27.94 -1.86
N LEU A 172 -13.51 26.67 -2.10
CA LEU A 172 -13.14 26.16 -3.42
C LEU A 172 -14.28 25.38 -4.09
N ASP A 173 -14.34 25.40 -5.41
CA ASP A 173 -15.27 24.63 -6.21
C ASP A 173 -14.68 23.23 -6.46
N VAL A 174 -15.09 22.25 -5.66
CA VAL A 174 -14.56 20.87 -5.78
C VAL A 174 -15.44 20.02 -6.69
N ALA A 175 -14.82 19.36 -7.67
CA ALA A 175 -15.46 18.40 -8.56
C ALA A 175 -14.77 17.04 -8.51
N LEU A 176 -15.56 15.97 -8.74
CA LEU A 176 -15.06 14.60 -8.91
C LEU A 176 -15.40 14.13 -10.34
N ALA A 177 -14.41 13.73 -11.12
CA ALA A 177 -14.59 13.06 -12.41
C ALA A 177 -14.39 11.54 -12.26
N ALA A 178 -15.41 10.76 -12.58
CA ALA A 178 -15.42 9.31 -12.44
C ALA A 178 -15.87 8.62 -13.73
N ARG A 179 -15.14 7.59 -14.17
CA ARG A 179 -15.50 6.79 -15.37
C ARG A 179 -16.82 6.03 -15.25
N GLY A 180 -17.25 5.73 -14.05
CA GLY A 180 -18.53 5.09 -13.74
C GLY A 180 -19.40 5.98 -12.89
N GLY A 181 -20.50 5.44 -12.38
CA GLY A 181 -21.37 6.16 -11.44
C GLY A 181 -20.75 6.29 -10.05
N LEU A 182 -21.15 7.32 -9.32
CA LEU A 182 -20.66 7.59 -7.96
C LEU A 182 -20.99 6.45 -7.00
N GLY A 183 -19.95 5.70 -6.61
CA GLY A 183 -20.10 4.59 -5.67
C GLY A 183 -20.85 3.38 -6.22
N ASP A 184 -20.75 3.06 -7.52
CA ASP A 184 -21.41 1.92 -8.16
C ASP A 184 -21.14 0.58 -7.47
N TRP A 185 -19.96 0.44 -6.89
CA TRP A 185 -19.50 -0.73 -6.17
C TRP A 185 -20.02 -0.81 -4.72
N LEU A 186 -20.71 0.22 -4.23
CA LEU A 186 -21.32 0.27 -2.89
C LEU A 186 -22.73 -0.33 -2.89
N SER A 187 -23.18 -0.73 -1.71
CA SER A 187 -24.59 -1.07 -1.49
C SER A 187 -25.51 0.14 -1.75
N PRO A 188 -26.80 -0.07 -2.03
CA PRO A 188 -27.77 1.03 -2.19
C PRO A 188 -27.79 1.99 -0.99
N LYS A 189 -27.62 1.47 0.23
CA LYS A 189 -27.53 2.29 1.46
C LYS A 189 -26.25 3.14 1.47
N GLY A 190 -25.10 2.53 1.14
CA GLY A 190 -23.83 3.24 1.07
C GLY A 190 -23.84 4.33 0.01
N ARG A 191 -24.36 4.03 -1.18
CA ARG A 191 -24.46 4.98 -2.29
C ARG A 191 -25.36 6.18 -1.96
N ARG A 192 -26.54 5.96 -1.33
CA ARG A 192 -27.39 7.07 -0.88
C ARG A 192 -26.68 7.97 0.13
N HIS A 193 -25.97 7.39 1.08
CA HIS A 193 -25.21 8.18 2.05
C HIS A 193 -24.09 8.98 1.40
N LEU A 194 -23.33 8.35 0.49
CA LEU A 194 -22.27 9.00 -0.27
C LEU A 194 -22.80 10.23 -1.04
N ARG A 195 -23.88 10.06 -1.83
CA ARG A 195 -24.51 11.16 -2.57
C ARG A 195 -25.01 12.28 -1.64
N LYS A 196 -25.58 11.93 -0.49
CA LYS A 196 -26.02 12.92 0.53
C LYS A 196 -24.83 13.75 1.05
N VAL A 197 -23.69 13.11 1.34
CA VAL A 197 -22.50 13.81 1.85
C VAL A 197 -21.90 14.69 0.76
N PHE A 198 -21.79 14.20 -0.47
CA PHE A 198 -21.29 14.98 -1.61
C PHE A 198 -22.16 16.22 -1.85
N GLY A 199 -23.48 16.09 -1.86
CA GLY A 199 -24.39 17.23 -1.98
C GLY A 199 -24.27 18.22 -0.81
N LYS A 200 -24.08 17.72 0.44
CA LYS A 200 -23.87 18.60 1.60
C LYS A 200 -22.57 19.39 1.54
N LEU A 201 -21.53 18.81 0.95
CA LEU A 201 -20.21 19.43 0.78
C LEU A 201 -20.12 20.28 -0.51
N GLY A 202 -21.19 20.34 -1.32
CA GLY A 202 -21.20 21.10 -2.57
C GLY A 202 -20.33 20.51 -3.67
N ILE A 203 -19.96 19.22 -3.59
CA ILE A 203 -19.08 18.58 -4.57
C ILE A 203 -19.85 18.28 -5.85
N THR A 204 -19.40 18.85 -6.98
CA THR A 204 -19.92 18.53 -8.31
C THR A 204 -19.42 17.15 -8.75
N VAL A 205 -20.29 16.30 -9.28
CA VAL A 205 -19.92 14.96 -9.72
C VAL A 205 -20.15 14.80 -11.21
N HIS A 206 -19.07 14.55 -11.94
CA HIS A 206 -19.09 14.16 -13.34
C HIS A 206 -19.03 12.63 -13.43
N GLU A 207 -20.20 11.99 -13.47
CA GLU A 207 -20.33 10.54 -13.61
C GLU A 207 -20.14 10.12 -15.08
N ASN A 208 -19.71 8.88 -15.31
CA ASN A 208 -19.45 8.31 -16.63
C ASN A 208 -18.50 9.17 -17.48
N THR A 209 -17.59 9.87 -16.80
CA THR A 209 -16.67 10.85 -17.39
C THR A 209 -15.24 10.31 -17.32
N ALA A 210 -14.67 9.97 -18.46
CA ALA A 210 -13.26 9.59 -18.56
C ALA A 210 -12.43 10.82 -18.91
N VAL A 211 -11.43 11.15 -18.11
CA VAL A 211 -10.44 12.19 -18.41
C VAL A 211 -9.39 11.59 -19.35
N THR A 212 -9.15 12.29 -20.47
CA THR A 212 -8.24 11.87 -21.56
C THR A 212 -7.01 12.74 -21.71
N ALA A 213 -7.03 13.95 -21.15
CA ALA A 213 -5.85 14.82 -21.01
C ALA A 213 -5.98 15.71 -19.78
N VAL A 214 -4.83 16.16 -19.27
CA VAL A 214 -4.74 17.12 -18.16
C VAL A 214 -3.90 18.28 -18.63
N GLU A 215 -4.50 19.47 -18.58
CA GLU A 215 -3.83 20.72 -18.91
C GLU A 215 -3.59 21.55 -17.61
N ASP A 216 -2.90 22.65 -17.72
CA ASP A 216 -2.53 23.49 -16.57
C ASP A 216 -3.76 24.07 -15.83
N ASP A 217 -4.83 24.38 -16.57
CA ASP A 217 -6.04 25.05 -16.06
C ASP A 217 -7.35 24.28 -16.27
N HIS A 218 -7.31 23.09 -16.90
CA HIS A 218 -8.50 22.27 -17.13
C HIS A 218 -8.16 20.80 -17.36
N VAL A 219 -9.16 19.93 -17.32
CA VAL A 219 -9.05 18.55 -17.78
C VAL A 219 -9.97 18.35 -18.99
N VAL A 220 -9.51 17.53 -19.96
CA VAL A 220 -10.27 17.15 -21.16
C VAL A 220 -10.91 15.80 -20.95
N THR A 221 -12.16 15.66 -21.32
CA THR A 221 -12.95 14.43 -21.21
C THR A 221 -13.07 13.69 -22.53
N ALA A 222 -13.45 12.42 -22.51
CA ALA A 222 -13.52 11.56 -23.70
C ALA A 222 -14.56 12.03 -24.73
N ASP A 223 -15.57 12.80 -24.33
CA ASP A 223 -16.56 13.44 -25.22
C ASP A 223 -16.09 14.80 -25.76
N GLY A 224 -14.86 15.21 -25.45
CA GLY A 224 -14.25 16.45 -25.88
C GLY A 224 -14.62 17.69 -25.05
N ALA A 225 -15.35 17.52 -23.94
CA ALA A 225 -15.65 18.64 -23.05
C ALA A 225 -14.42 18.99 -22.17
N SER A 226 -14.38 20.26 -21.74
CA SER A 226 -13.39 20.76 -20.79
C SER A 226 -14.03 21.00 -19.41
N ILE A 227 -13.36 20.57 -18.34
CA ILE A 227 -13.74 20.87 -16.96
C ILE A 227 -12.64 21.77 -16.39
N PRO A 228 -12.93 23.03 -16.05
CA PRO A 228 -11.95 23.95 -15.46
C PRO A 228 -11.35 23.37 -14.18
N SER A 229 -10.03 23.49 -14.00
CA SER A 229 -9.29 22.91 -12.89
C SER A 229 -8.05 23.72 -12.56
N ALA A 230 -8.13 24.58 -11.56
CA ALA A 230 -6.94 25.27 -11.05
C ALA A 230 -5.97 24.31 -10.33
N ALA A 231 -6.47 23.14 -9.88
CA ALA A 231 -5.62 22.06 -9.39
C ALA A 231 -6.28 20.72 -9.69
N THR A 232 -5.61 19.87 -10.48
CA THR A 232 -6.06 18.50 -10.77
C THR A 232 -5.43 17.52 -9.80
N VAL A 233 -6.25 16.73 -9.10
CA VAL A 233 -5.81 15.69 -8.16
C VAL A 233 -6.03 14.32 -8.78
N TRP A 234 -4.94 13.64 -9.13
CA TRP A 234 -4.98 12.35 -9.81
C TRP A 234 -5.00 11.20 -8.79
N THR A 235 -6.09 10.46 -8.75
CA THR A 235 -6.29 9.33 -7.82
C THR A 235 -6.57 8.01 -8.53
N THR A 236 -6.45 7.99 -9.85
CA THR A 236 -6.60 6.78 -10.66
C THR A 236 -5.26 6.10 -10.85
N GLY A 237 -5.26 4.76 -10.79
CA GLY A 237 -4.10 3.95 -11.12
C GLY A 237 -3.00 3.95 -10.06
N PHE A 238 -2.75 2.73 -9.59
CA PHE A 238 -1.52 2.39 -8.89
C PHE A 238 -0.72 1.46 -9.78
N ALA A 239 0.57 1.69 -9.91
CA ALA A 239 1.50 0.78 -10.56
C ALA A 239 2.54 0.29 -9.56
N VAL A 240 2.91 -0.97 -9.67
CA VAL A 240 4.04 -1.51 -8.92
C VAL A 240 5.35 -1.03 -9.56
N HIS A 241 6.43 -1.00 -8.77
CA HIS A 241 7.72 -0.62 -9.29
C HIS A 241 8.22 -1.61 -10.35
N PRO A 242 8.87 -1.14 -11.44
CA PRO A 242 9.33 -1.99 -12.54
C PRO A 242 10.45 -2.96 -12.16
N ILE A 243 11.04 -2.83 -10.97
CA ILE A 243 12.16 -3.63 -10.45
C ILE A 243 11.86 -5.13 -10.52
N ALA A 244 10.64 -5.55 -10.12
CA ALA A 244 10.27 -6.97 -10.18
C ALA A 244 10.19 -7.48 -11.63
N ARG A 245 9.70 -6.67 -12.56
CA ARG A 245 9.63 -7.02 -13.98
C ARG A 245 11.03 -7.08 -14.62
N ALA A 246 11.96 -6.26 -14.15
CA ALA A 246 13.34 -6.23 -14.61
C ALA A 246 14.22 -7.36 -14.01
N SER A 247 13.68 -8.11 -13.06
CA SER A 247 14.33 -9.28 -12.46
C SER A 247 13.87 -10.57 -13.14
N SER A 248 14.44 -11.72 -12.75
CA SER A 248 14.02 -13.07 -13.20
C SER A 248 12.75 -13.58 -12.49
N LEU A 249 12.11 -12.78 -11.63
CA LEU A 249 10.88 -13.13 -10.94
C LEU A 249 9.70 -13.25 -11.92
N GLU A 250 8.88 -14.28 -11.73
CA GLU A 250 7.62 -14.39 -12.47
C GLU A 250 6.63 -13.30 -12.03
N VAL A 251 6.23 -12.47 -12.97
CA VAL A 251 5.32 -11.35 -12.74
C VAL A 251 4.14 -11.37 -13.73
N THR A 252 3.02 -10.80 -13.31
CA THR A 252 1.87 -10.56 -14.18
C THR A 252 2.12 -9.42 -15.17
N ASP A 253 1.19 -9.20 -16.13
CA ASP A 253 1.24 -8.04 -17.02
C ASP A 253 1.20 -6.71 -16.25
N SER A 254 0.59 -6.67 -15.08
CA SER A 254 0.62 -5.50 -14.19
C SER A 254 1.92 -5.38 -13.38
N GLY A 255 2.90 -6.27 -13.55
CA GLY A 255 4.19 -6.26 -12.86
C GLY A 255 4.17 -6.82 -11.43
N ARG A 256 3.04 -7.37 -10.96
CA ARG A 256 2.96 -7.99 -9.62
C ARG A 256 3.58 -9.37 -9.63
N ILE A 257 4.40 -9.67 -8.61
CA ILE A 257 5.05 -10.98 -8.44
C ILE A 257 3.99 -12.05 -8.14
N VAL A 258 4.01 -13.14 -8.89
CA VAL A 258 3.09 -14.28 -8.68
C VAL A 258 3.55 -15.07 -7.45
N VAL A 259 2.65 -15.27 -6.50
CA VAL A 259 2.96 -15.98 -5.24
C VAL A 259 1.98 -17.11 -4.97
N ASP A 260 2.45 -18.10 -4.22
CA ASP A 260 1.63 -19.18 -3.69
C ASP A 260 0.83 -18.73 -2.44
N ALA A 261 0.03 -19.64 -1.88
CA ALA A 261 -0.75 -19.39 -0.67
C ALA A 261 0.09 -19.02 0.57
N THR A 262 1.40 -19.24 0.56
CA THR A 262 2.34 -18.88 1.63
C THR A 262 3.06 -17.56 1.37
N MET A 263 2.66 -16.83 0.34
CA MET A 263 3.29 -15.60 -0.17
C MET A 263 4.69 -15.82 -0.76
N ARG A 264 5.06 -17.04 -1.06
CA ARG A 264 6.34 -17.40 -1.69
C ARG A 264 6.22 -17.26 -3.21
N SER A 265 7.24 -16.67 -3.85
CA SER A 265 7.32 -16.60 -5.31
C SER A 265 7.23 -18.01 -5.92
N VAL A 266 6.46 -18.14 -7.01
CA VAL A 266 6.34 -19.41 -7.73
C VAL A 266 7.59 -19.74 -8.54
N SER A 267 8.40 -18.74 -8.91
CA SER A 267 9.63 -18.90 -9.68
C SER A 267 10.88 -19.04 -8.81
N HIS A 268 10.95 -18.37 -7.63
CA HIS A 268 12.14 -18.30 -6.79
C HIS A 268 11.81 -18.66 -5.34
N PRO A 269 12.25 -19.83 -4.84
CA PRO A 269 11.86 -20.33 -3.53
C PRO A 269 12.39 -19.53 -2.34
N ASP A 270 13.39 -18.70 -2.53
CA ASP A 270 13.97 -17.85 -1.49
C ASP A 270 13.36 -16.44 -1.45
N VAL A 271 12.40 -16.16 -2.34
CA VAL A 271 11.72 -14.87 -2.46
C VAL A 271 10.26 -14.99 -2.02
N TYR A 272 9.83 -14.08 -1.18
CA TYR A 272 8.44 -13.86 -0.79
C TYR A 272 8.01 -12.48 -1.26
N ALA A 273 6.77 -12.32 -1.72
CA ALA A 273 6.25 -11.01 -2.08
C ALA A 273 4.94 -10.73 -1.34
N ILE A 274 4.77 -9.48 -0.87
CA ILE A 274 3.64 -9.07 -0.04
C ILE A 274 3.17 -7.65 -0.37
N GLY A 275 1.94 -7.35 0.03
CA GLY A 275 1.32 -6.06 -0.23
C GLY A 275 0.98 -5.85 -1.71
N ASP A 276 1.03 -4.60 -2.17
CA ASP A 276 0.62 -4.24 -3.52
C ASP A 276 1.50 -4.88 -4.62
N ALA A 277 2.75 -5.20 -4.29
CA ALA A 277 3.72 -5.79 -5.22
C ALA A 277 3.44 -7.27 -5.54
N ALA A 278 2.57 -7.95 -4.79
CA ALA A 278 2.27 -9.36 -4.97
C ALA A 278 0.90 -9.61 -5.60
N LEU A 279 0.82 -10.60 -6.48
CA LEU A 279 -0.45 -11.19 -6.90
C LEU A 279 -0.75 -12.38 -5.98
N ALA A 280 -1.49 -12.13 -4.91
CA ALA A 280 -2.01 -13.18 -4.04
C ALA A 280 -3.48 -13.44 -4.36
N THR A 281 -3.86 -14.70 -4.36
CA THR A 281 -5.23 -15.15 -4.60
C THR A 281 -6.02 -15.19 -3.30
N GLY A 282 -7.22 -14.62 -3.33
CA GLY A 282 -8.18 -14.64 -2.23
C GLY A 282 -9.36 -15.59 -2.50
N PRO A 283 -10.44 -15.48 -1.71
CA PRO A 283 -11.65 -16.29 -1.87
C PRO A 283 -12.25 -16.15 -3.27
N GLY A 284 -12.70 -17.27 -3.84
CA GLY A 284 -13.27 -17.34 -5.18
C GLY A 284 -12.24 -17.16 -6.29
N ASP A 285 -10.97 -17.49 -6.01
CA ASP A 285 -9.84 -17.40 -6.93
C ASP A 285 -9.63 -16.00 -7.52
N LYS A 286 -10.05 -14.97 -6.77
CA LYS A 286 -9.88 -13.58 -7.17
C LYS A 286 -8.61 -12.98 -6.63
N PRO A 287 -7.91 -12.13 -7.41
CA PRO A 287 -6.77 -11.38 -6.92
C PRO A 287 -7.16 -10.48 -5.75
N LEU A 288 -6.31 -10.43 -4.72
CA LEU A 288 -6.48 -9.47 -3.63
C LEU A 288 -6.23 -8.04 -4.14
N ARG A 289 -6.99 -7.09 -3.59
CA ARG A 289 -6.83 -5.65 -3.89
C ARG A 289 -5.48 -5.13 -3.38
N MET A 290 -4.92 -4.16 -4.09
CA MET A 290 -3.81 -3.35 -3.62
C MET A 290 -4.30 -2.43 -2.50
N SER A 291 -4.12 -2.84 -1.25
CA SER A 291 -4.60 -2.12 -0.07
C SER A 291 -3.92 -2.58 1.21
N CYS A 292 -3.91 -1.72 2.25
CA CYS A 292 -3.42 -2.12 3.58
C CYS A 292 -4.25 -3.26 4.20
N ALA A 293 -5.53 -3.38 3.83
CA ALA A 293 -6.41 -4.46 4.29
C ALA A 293 -5.94 -5.84 3.80
N SER A 294 -5.33 -5.93 2.63
CA SER A 294 -4.70 -7.14 2.09
C SER A 294 -3.25 -7.28 2.56
N GLY A 295 -2.49 -6.18 2.55
CA GLY A 295 -1.06 -6.17 2.83
C GLY A 295 -0.70 -6.64 4.25
N THR A 296 -1.47 -6.27 5.27
CA THR A 296 -1.23 -6.69 6.65
C THR A 296 -1.39 -8.21 6.85
N PRO A 297 -2.50 -8.86 6.44
CA PRO A 297 -2.62 -10.31 6.51
C PRO A 297 -1.57 -11.06 5.68
N MET A 298 -1.21 -10.55 4.50
CA MET A 298 -0.13 -11.11 3.68
C MET A 298 1.21 -11.05 4.40
N ALA A 299 1.51 -9.95 5.10
CA ALA A 299 2.72 -9.81 5.90
C ALA A 299 2.79 -10.83 7.04
N TRP A 300 1.68 -11.08 7.74
CA TRP A 300 1.61 -12.12 8.75
C TRP A 300 1.83 -13.51 8.16
N GLN A 301 1.15 -13.80 7.05
CA GLN A 301 1.25 -15.07 6.33
C GLN A 301 2.69 -15.34 5.89
N ALA A 302 3.36 -14.39 5.24
CA ALA A 302 4.74 -14.52 4.79
C ALA A 302 5.71 -14.71 5.95
N ALA A 303 5.64 -13.85 6.99
CA ALA A 303 6.52 -13.95 8.14
C ALA A 303 6.36 -15.29 8.88
N ASP A 304 5.12 -15.76 9.05
CA ASP A 304 4.84 -17.05 9.69
C ASP A 304 5.29 -18.23 8.82
N SER A 305 5.17 -18.11 7.48
CA SER A 305 5.64 -19.12 6.53
C SER A 305 7.17 -19.22 6.52
N ILE A 306 7.87 -18.09 6.48
CA ILE A 306 9.33 -18.03 6.58
C ILE A 306 9.79 -18.65 7.91
N ALA A 307 9.22 -18.19 9.02
CA ALA A 307 9.57 -18.73 10.34
C ALA A 307 9.30 -20.23 10.45
N ALA A 308 8.18 -20.73 9.93
CA ALA A 308 7.85 -22.14 9.91
C ALA A 308 8.86 -22.97 9.10
N ARG A 309 9.25 -22.49 7.91
CA ARG A 309 10.24 -23.19 7.06
C ARG A 309 11.62 -23.23 7.72
N LEU A 310 12.07 -22.11 8.28
CA LEU A 310 13.38 -22.03 8.94
C LEU A 310 13.45 -22.84 10.24
N THR A 311 12.33 -23.03 10.94
CA THR A 311 12.30 -23.73 12.23
C THR A 311 11.70 -25.14 12.16
N GLY A 312 11.25 -25.59 10.97
CA GLY A 312 10.56 -26.86 10.78
C GLY A 312 9.16 -26.89 11.42
N GLY A 313 8.52 -25.74 11.53
CA GLY A 313 7.16 -25.60 12.04
C GLY A 313 6.09 -25.89 10.99
N LYS A 314 4.82 -25.91 11.43
CA LYS A 314 3.67 -26.02 10.53
C LYS A 314 3.45 -24.71 9.78
N LEU A 315 3.26 -24.79 8.46
CA LEU A 315 2.92 -23.63 7.64
C LEU A 315 1.53 -23.06 8.04
N PRO A 316 1.37 -21.73 8.01
CA PRO A 316 0.07 -21.13 8.24
C PRO A 316 -0.91 -21.50 7.11
N ASN A 317 -2.18 -21.63 7.45
CA ASN A 317 -3.25 -21.96 6.51
C ASN A 317 -4.48 -21.10 6.81
N ALA A 318 -4.29 -19.81 7.07
CA ALA A 318 -5.40 -18.88 7.29
C ALA A 318 -5.82 -18.26 5.96
N PRO A 319 -7.10 -18.35 5.54
CA PRO A 319 -7.54 -17.74 4.30
C PRO A 319 -7.52 -16.22 4.41
N LEU A 320 -6.96 -15.57 3.40
CA LEU A 320 -7.02 -14.12 3.26
C LEU A 320 -8.44 -13.73 2.80
N ARG A 321 -9.12 -12.86 3.53
CA ARG A 321 -10.51 -12.47 3.24
C ARG A 321 -10.80 -11.05 3.68
N TYR A 322 -11.82 -10.47 3.07
CA TYR A 322 -12.34 -9.15 3.42
C TYR A 322 -13.52 -9.22 4.39
N PHE A 323 -13.78 -8.11 5.07
CA PHE A 323 -14.93 -7.94 5.98
C PHE A 323 -15.64 -6.62 5.71
N ASN A 324 -14.89 -5.57 5.41
CA ASN A 324 -15.43 -4.24 5.14
C ASN A 324 -14.46 -3.41 4.28
N GLN A 325 -15.01 -2.30 3.77
CA GLN A 325 -14.27 -1.22 3.15
C GLN A 325 -14.58 0.05 3.95
N CYS A 326 -13.54 0.71 4.45
CA CYS A 326 -13.68 1.89 5.30
C CYS A 326 -13.33 3.13 4.48
N ILE A 327 -14.28 4.07 4.37
CA ILE A 327 -14.15 5.28 3.57
C ILE A 327 -14.32 6.49 4.49
N SER A 328 -13.37 7.40 4.49
CA SER A 328 -13.50 8.73 5.09
C SER A 328 -14.30 9.62 4.13
N LEU A 329 -15.23 10.39 4.65
CA LEU A 329 -16.01 11.38 3.87
C LEU A 329 -15.86 12.75 4.54
N GLY A 330 -14.62 13.25 4.57
CA GLY A 330 -14.21 14.33 5.45
C GLY A 330 -13.98 13.84 6.89
N ARG A 331 -13.84 14.76 7.85
CA ARG A 331 -13.52 14.42 9.26
C ARG A 331 -14.73 14.04 10.10
N ARG A 332 -15.92 14.46 9.67
CA ARG A 332 -17.17 14.34 10.45
C ARG A 332 -18.09 13.24 9.95
N GLU A 333 -17.86 12.74 8.75
CA GLU A 333 -18.67 11.73 8.10
C GLU A 333 -17.80 10.54 7.66
N GLY A 334 -18.38 9.36 7.55
CA GLY A 334 -17.71 8.16 7.08
C GLY A 334 -18.70 7.13 6.59
N LEU A 335 -18.16 6.15 5.89
CA LEU A 335 -18.91 5.02 5.35
C LEU A 335 -18.08 3.75 5.54
N ILE A 336 -18.63 2.79 6.27
CA ILE A 336 -18.10 1.44 6.39
C ILE A 336 -19.02 0.52 5.62
N GLN A 337 -18.63 0.12 4.44
CA GLN A 337 -19.34 -0.83 3.61
C GLN A 337 -18.95 -2.24 4.02
N TYR A 338 -19.88 -3.03 4.52
CA TYR A 338 -19.64 -4.45 4.76
C TYR A 338 -19.59 -5.22 3.43
N VAL A 339 -18.67 -6.19 3.36
CA VAL A 339 -18.44 -6.97 2.15
C VAL A 339 -18.38 -8.47 2.48
N THR A 340 -18.60 -9.29 1.46
CA THR A 340 -18.35 -10.72 1.52
C THR A 340 -16.85 -11.00 1.59
N ALA A 341 -16.47 -12.25 1.87
CA ALA A 341 -15.06 -12.65 1.91
C ALA A 341 -14.32 -12.34 0.60
N ASP A 342 -15.00 -12.38 -0.55
CA ASP A 342 -14.50 -12.07 -1.89
C ASP A 342 -14.77 -10.61 -2.33
N ASP A 343 -14.98 -9.69 -1.36
CA ASP A 343 -15.05 -8.24 -1.53
C ASP A 343 -16.28 -7.70 -2.28
N ARG A 344 -17.37 -8.43 -2.34
CA ARG A 344 -18.64 -7.91 -2.90
C ARG A 344 -19.45 -7.19 -1.83
N ALA A 345 -19.98 -6.00 -2.12
CA ALA A 345 -20.79 -5.25 -1.18
C ALA A 345 -22.05 -6.03 -0.77
N VAL A 346 -22.25 -6.17 0.54
CA VAL A 346 -23.53 -6.65 1.09
C VAL A 346 -24.46 -5.46 1.40
N ASN A 347 -25.76 -5.68 1.47
CA ASN A 347 -26.71 -4.59 1.70
C ASN A 347 -26.71 -4.12 3.17
N ALA A 348 -25.52 -3.89 3.72
CA ALA A 348 -25.30 -3.39 5.06
C ALA A 348 -24.12 -2.40 5.05
N ALA A 349 -24.34 -1.23 5.63
CA ALA A 349 -23.32 -0.20 5.79
C ALA A 349 -23.53 0.57 7.09
N LEU A 350 -22.41 0.95 7.72
CA LEU A 350 -22.38 1.91 8.82
C LEU A 350 -22.03 3.28 8.25
N THR A 351 -22.73 4.32 8.66
CA THR A 351 -22.60 5.67 8.07
C THR A 351 -22.56 6.74 9.16
N GLY A 352 -22.15 7.95 8.78
CA GLY A 352 -22.17 9.12 9.63
C GLY A 352 -20.99 9.21 10.59
N ARG A 353 -21.14 9.98 11.67
CA ARG A 353 -20.08 10.30 12.64
C ARG A 353 -19.47 9.06 13.32
N PHE A 354 -20.28 8.02 13.54
CA PHE A 354 -19.78 6.78 14.14
C PHE A 354 -18.86 6.04 13.14
N ALA A 355 -19.22 5.99 11.86
CA ALA A 355 -18.37 5.42 10.82
C ALA A 355 -17.04 6.20 10.68
N ALA A 356 -17.07 7.53 10.79
CA ALA A 356 -15.86 8.36 10.80
C ALA A 356 -14.93 7.98 11.97
N ARG A 357 -15.46 7.83 13.19
CA ARG A 357 -14.68 7.41 14.36
C ARG A 357 -14.13 5.99 14.22
N TYR A 358 -14.93 5.09 13.65
CA TYR A 358 -14.47 3.73 13.37
C TYR A 358 -13.33 3.71 12.35
N LYS A 359 -13.44 4.47 11.26
CA LYS A 359 -12.36 4.62 10.27
C LYS A 359 -11.08 5.17 10.92
N GLU A 360 -11.21 6.21 11.75
CA GLU A 360 -10.06 6.79 12.48
C GLU A 360 -9.41 5.76 13.40
N PHE A 361 -10.20 4.96 14.12
CA PHE A 361 -9.70 3.85 14.94
C PHE A 361 -8.94 2.81 14.09
N ILE A 362 -9.48 2.42 12.94
CA ILE A 362 -8.81 1.47 12.02
C ILE A 362 -7.48 2.04 11.51
N CYS A 363 -7.42 3.32 11.12
CA CYS A 363 -6.17 3.94 10.68
C CYS A 363 -5.12 3.97 11.81
N LYS A 364 -5.52 4.34 13.03
CA LYS A 364 -4.64 4.34 14.21
C LYS A 364 -4.16 2.93 14.55
N SER A 365 -5.07 1.94 14.51
CA SER A 365 -4.75 0.54 14.78
C SER A 365 -3.80 -0.05 13.73
N ALA A 366 -3.97 0.30 12.45
CA ALA A 366 -3.06 -0.11 11.40
C ALA A 366 -1.64 0.45 11.62
N ALA A 367 -1.52 1.75 11.93
CA ALA A 367 -0.23 2.36 12.24
C ALA A 367 0.39 1.84 13.55
N TRP A 368 -0.43 1.57 14.59
CA TRP A 368 0.02 0.92 15.81
C TRP A 368 0.52 -0.52 15.55
N GLY A 369 -0.17 -1.28 14.70
CA GLY A 369 0.19 -2.65 14.33
C GLY A 369 1.54 -2.75 13.64
N VAL A 370 2.01 -1.71 12.95
CA VAL A 370 3.36 -1.67 12.35
C VAL A 370 4.44 -1.76 13.43
N ALA A 371 4.30 -1.00 14.52
CA ALA A 371 5.21 -1.05 15.66
C ALA A 371 4.95 -2.26 16.59
N ASN A 372 3.77 -2.88 16.49
CA ASN A 372 3.33 -4.03 17.31
C ASN A 372 2.89 -5.22 16.44
N PRO A 373 3.78 -5.81 15.66
CA PRO A 373 3.45 -6.79 14.60
C PRO A 373 2.85 -8.10 15.12
N MET A 374 2.90 -8.31 16.42
CA MET A 374 2.30 -9.47 17.13
C MET A 374 0.99 -9.12 17.86
N LEU A 375 0.44 -7.92 17.63
CA LEU A 375 -0.76 -7.43 18.32
C LEU A 375 -0.63 -7.49 19.86
N GLY A 376 0.58 -7.28 20.38
CA GLY A 376 0.86 -7.35 21.82
C GLY A 376 0.88 -8.75 22.42
N MET A 377 0.64 -9.80 21.63
CA MET A 377 0.67 -11.19 22.14
C MET A 377 2.09 -11.64 22.41
N PRO A 378 2.35 -12.35 23.55
CA PRO A 378 3.64 -12.90 23.85
C PRO A 378 3.99 -14.01 22.83
N THR A 379 5.24 -14.04 22.37
CA THR A 379 5.73 -15.05 21.45
C THR A 379 7.06 -15.62 21.91
N ARG A 380 7.26 -16.91 21.67
CA ARG A 380 8.54 -17.56 21.89
C ARG A 380 9.35 -17.53 20.60
N ARG A 381 10.56 -16.97 20.65
CA ARG A 381 11.53 -17.04 19.57
C ARG A 381 12.02 -18.48 19.41
N ARG A 382 12.05 -18.96 18.18
CA ARG A 382 12.47 -20.33 17.83
C ARG A 382 13.85 -20.29 17.18
N ALA A 383 14.63 -21.35 17.42
CA ALA A 383 15.91 -21.55 16.75
C ALA A 383 15.69 -21.95 15.29
N VAL A 384 16.55 -21.43 14.42
CA VAL A 384 16.64 -21.87 13.03
C VAL A 384 17.26 -23.27 12.99
N ARG A 385 16.66 -24.19 12.22
CA ARG A 385 17.26 -25.49 12.00
C ARG A 385 18.48 -25.32 11.09
N GLN A 386 19.63 -25.80 11.52
CA GLN A 386 20.78 -25.90 10.62
C GLN A 386 20.41 -26.89 9.51
N GLN A 387 20.46 -26.46 8.26
CA GLN A 387 20.43 -27.40 7.14
C GLN A 387 21.69 -28.25 7.26
N ALA A 388 21.51 -29.57 7.34
CA ALA A 388 22.64 -30.48 7.18
C ALA A 388 23.32 -30.18 5.84
N PRO A 389 24.67 -30.12 5.79
CA PRO A 389 25.36 -29.99 4.52
C PRO A 389 24.80 -31.02 3.54
N ALA A 390 24.45 -30.60 2.32
CA ALA A 390 24.08 -31.56 1.29
C ALA A 390 25.23 -32.52 1.15
N GLU A 391 25.01 -33.77 1.54
CA GLU A 391 25.97 -34.88 1.27
C GLU A 391 26.20 -34.86 -0.24
N ALA A 392 27.44 -34.55 -0.63
CA ALA A 392 27.89 -34.70 -2.00
C ALA A 392 27.62 -36.18 -2.35
N ALA A 393 26.68 -36.42 -3.26
CA ALA A 393 26.47 -37.72 -3.83
C ALA A 393 27.77 -38.14 -4.55
N VAL A 394 28.66 -38.77 -3.82
CA VAL A 394 29.80 -39.46 -4.41
C VAL A 394 29.21 -40.68 -5.14
N GLY A 395 29.02 -40.49 -6.44
CA GLY A 395 28.73 -41.57 -7.35
C GLY A 395 29.90 -42.55 -7.35
N THR A 396 29.73 -43.65 -6.65
CA THR A 396 30.52 -44.86 -6.87
C THR A 396 30.02 -45.51 -8.16
N ALA A 397 30.71 -45.21 -9.26
CA ALA A 397 30.68 -46.02 -10.46
C ALA A 397 31.56 -47.25 -10.17
N ALA A 398 30.97 -48.45 -10.17
CA ALA A 398 31.65 -49.72 -10.34
C ALA A 398 30.94 -50.47 -11.46
#